data_f2bc88eff8c5812ca3cb86b57430ba45
#
_entry.id   f2bc88eff8c5812ca3cb86b57430ba45
#
_cell.length_a   1.000
_cell.length_b   1.000
_cell.length_c   1.000
_cell.angle_alpha   90.00
_cell.angle_beta   90.00
_cell.angle_gamma   90.00
#
_symmetry.space_group_name_H-M   'P 1'
#
loop_
_entity.id
_entity.type
_entity.pdbx_description
1 polymer ?
#
loop_
_entity_poly.entity_id
_entity_poly.type
_entity_poly.pdbx_seq_one_letter_code
_entity_poly.pdbx_strand_id
1 'polypeptide(L)'
;MYKLSFFVPPSHVEQVKRAVFAAGGGRIGTYDQCAWQVLGQGQFRPLDGSRPFLGQTGVVEQVEEWKVELVVADALIEAVVLALKQSHPYETPAYEVWRLADF
;
A
#
# COMPACT_ATOMS: atom_id res chain seq x y z
N MET A 1 17.87 0.25 1.96
CA MET A 1 16.67 1.08 2.15
C MET A 1 15.82 1.00 0.90
N TYR A 2 14.55 0.74 1.09
CA TYR A 2 13.56 0.70 0.02
C TYR A 2 12.53 1.79 0.21
N LYS A 3 11.93 2.23 -0.89
CA LYS A 3 10.71 3.02 -0.91
C LYS A 3 9.55 2.09 -1.23
N LEU A 4 8.55 2.07 -0.35
CA LEU A 4 7.30 1.36 -0.59
C LEU A 4 6.22 2.39 -0.91
N SER A 5 5.48 2.16 -1.99
CA SER A 5 4.32 2.95 -2.35
C SER A 5 3.14 1.99 -2.53
N PHE A 6 1.99 2.34 -1.99
CA PHE A 6 0.77 1.54 -2.19
C PHE A 6 -0.47 2.42 -2.25
N PHE A 7 -1.52 1.86 -2.83
CA PHE A 7 -2.80 2.54 -3.03
C PHE A 7 -3.87 1.81 -2.22
N VAL A 8 -4.66 2.56 -1.47
CA VAL A 8 -5.61 1.98 -0.54
C VAL A 8 -6.88 2.84 -0.45
N PRO A 9 -8.09 2.22 -0.39
CA PRO A 9 -9.32 3.00 -0.24
C PRO A 9 -9.38 3.70 1.13
N PRO A 10 -10.09 4.83 1.23
CA PRO A 10 -10.21 5.57 2.49
C PRO A 10 -10.69 4.73 3.66
N SER A 11 -11.54 3.73 3.39
CA SER A 11 -12.08 2.85 4.42
C SER A 11 -11.02 2.05 5.18
N HIS A 12 -9.83 1.83 4.59
CA HIS A 12 -8.81 0.95 5.13
C HIS A 12 -7.43 1.61 5.28
N VAL A 13 -7.29 2.88 4.92
CA VAL A 13 -5.97 3.52 4.91
C VAL A 13 -5.28 3.48 6.27
N GLU A 14 -5.97 3.78 7.34
CA GLU A 14 -5.36 3.81 8.68
C GLU A 14 -5.05 2.40 9.18
N GLN A 15 -5.90 1.43 8.91
CA GLN A 15 -5.68 0.03 9.26
C GLN A 15 -4.44 -0.53 8.57
N VAL A 16 -4.30 -0.28 7.27
CA VAL A 16 -3.16 -0.77 6.50
C VAL A 16 -1.86 -0.09 6.93
N LYS A 17 -1.90 1.23 7.16
CA LYS A 17 -0.73 1.97 7.68
C LYS A 17 -0.27 1.39 9.02
N ARG A 18 -1.20 1.13 9.95
CA ARG A 18 -0.85 0.53 11.25
C ARG A 18 -0.14 -0.82 11.09
N ALA A 19 -0.63 -1.67 10.20
CA ALA A 19 -0.01 -2.98 9.96
C ALA A 19 1.41 -2.83 9.39
N VAL A 20 1.59 -1.92 8.44
CA VAL A 20 2.88 -1.65 7.81
C VAL A 20 3.87 -1.07 8.82
N PHE A 21 3.44 -0.14 9.66
CA PHE A 21 4.29 0.43 10.71
C PHE A 21 4.65 -0.60 11.78
N ALA A 22 3.70 -1.45 12.18
CA ALA A 22 3.94 -2.51 13.16
C ALA A 22 4.99 -3.51 12.67
N ALA A 23 5.05 -3.77 11.36
CA ALA A 23 6.06 -4.63 10.76
C ALA A 23 7.43 -3.95 10.62
N GLY A 24 7.53 -2.67 10.90
CA GLY A 24 8.79 -1.92 10.92
C GLY A 24 8.99 -0.92 9.80
N GLY A 25 7.98 -0.71 8.95
CA GLY A 25 8.06 0.34 7.92
C GLY A 25 8.00 1.74 8.51
N GLY A 26 8.54 2.71 7.78
CA GLY A 26 8.42 4.13 8.14
C GLY A 26 9.35 4.60 9.25
N ARG A 27 10.51 3.99 9.41
CA ARG A 27 11.49 4.43 10.41
C ARG A 27 12.59 5.25 9.76
N ILE A 28 12.83 6.45 10.29
CA ILE A 28 13.87 7.35 9.83
C ILE A 28 14.59 7.91 11.07
N GLY A 29 15.84 7.51 11.30
CA GLY A 29 16.59 7.94 12.47
C GLY A 29 15.87 7.59 13.77
N THR A 30 15.53 8.60 14.56
CA THR A 30 14.82 8.43 15.83
C THR A 30 13.31 8.64 15.71
N TYR A 31 12.76 8.58 14.48
CA TYR A 31 11.32 8.72 14.24
C TYR A 31 10.78 7.44 13.65
N ASP A 32 9.55 7.07 14.04
CA ASP A 32 8.81 5.99 13.43
C ASP A 32 7.50 6.51 12.83
N GLN A 33 6.75 5.63 12.20
CA GLN A 33 5.47 5.95 11.57
C GLN A 33 5.58 7.10 10.54
N CYS A 34 6.74 7.24 9.93
CA CYS A 34 6.97 8.25 8.91
C CYS A 34 6.33 7.81 7.61
N ALA A 35 5.42 8.61 7.10
CA ALA A 35 4.74 8.34 5.85
C ALA A 35 4.25 9.65 5.23
N TRP A 36 4.04 9.62 3.94
CA TRP A 36 3.40 10.69 3.19
C TRP A 36 2.25 10.10 2.40
N GLN A 37 1.15 10.83 2.28
CA GLN A 37 0.01 10.33 1.51
C GLN A 37 -0.73 11.46 0.81
N VAL A 38 -1.34 11.11 -0.32
CA VAL A 38 -2.15 12.02 -1.12
C VAL A 38 -3.39 11.29 -1.59
N LEU A 39 -4.53 11.97 -1.55
CA LEU A 39 -5.79 11.44 -2.05
C LEU A 39 -5.86 11.63 -3.56
N GLY A 40 -6.22 10.56 -4.26
CA GLY A 40 -6.38 10.59 -5.70
C GLY A 40 -7.55 9.73 -6.14
N GLN A 41 -7.68 9.57 -7.45
CA GLN A 41 -8.70 8.74 -8.04
C GLN A 41 -8.04 7.55 -8.73
N GLY A 42 -8.37 6.34 -8.26
CA GLY A 42 -7.94 5.11 -8.90
C GLY A 42 -8.95 4.60 -9.90
N GLN A 43 -8.50 3.73 -10.79
CA GLN A 43 -9.36 3.12 -11.79
C GLN A 43 -8.94 1.70 -12.06
N PHE A 44 -9.92 0.81 -12.19
CA PHE A 44 -9.68 -0.58 -12.56
C PHE A 44 -10.93 -1.17 -13.18
N ARG A 45 -10.76 -2.32 -13.84
CA ARG A 45 -11.89 -3.09 -14.37
C ARG A 45 -11.69 -4.55 -14.01
N PRO A 46 -12.56 -5.13 -13.17
CA PRO A 46 -12.48 -6.56 -12.86
C PRO A 46 -12.72 -7.39 -14.12
N LEU A 47 -11.89 -8.40 -14.32
CA LEU A 47 -12.00 -9.36 -15.42
C LEU A 47 -12.61 -10.66 -14.91
N ASP A 48 -12.98 -11.56 -15.82
CA ASP A 48 -13.52 -12.86 -15.49
C ASP A 48 -12.57 -13.62 -14.54
N GLY A 49 -13.14 -14.22 -13.50
CA GLY A 49 -12.38 -14.94 -12.50
C GLY A 49 -11.90 -14.09 -11.32
N SER A 50 -12.05 -12.78 -11.37
CA SER A 50 -11.69 -11.91 -10.25
C SER A 50 -12.75 -11.96 -9.14
N ARG A 51 -12.33 -11.60 -7.92
CA ARG A 51 -13.23 -11.43 -6.75
C ARG A 51 -13.03 -10.04 -6.17
N PRO A 52 -13.56 -9.00 -6.81
CA PRO A 52 -13.28 -7.63 -6.41
C PRO A 52 -13.93 -7.28 -5.06
N PHE A 53 -13.20 -6.54 -4.23
CA PHE A 53 -13.75 -5.91 -3.02
C PHE A 53 -14.74 -4.81 -3.41
N LEU A 54 -14.44 -4.06 -4.47
CA LEU A 54 -15.29 -3.02 -5.05
C LEU A 54 -15.42 -3.29 -6.55
N GLY A 55 -16.60 -2.96 -7.11
CA GLY A 55 -16.84 -3.04 -8.55
C GLY A 55 -17.41 -4.37 -9.01
N GLN A 56 -17.66 -4.46 -10.29
CA GLN A 56 -18.29 -5.61 -10.95
C GLN A 56 -17.50 -6.00 -12.18
N THR A 57 -17.50 -7.31 -12.47
CA THR A 57 -16.82 -7.87 -13.64
C THR A 57 -17.24 -7.13 -14.92
N GLY A 58 -16.25 -6.71 -15.70
CA GLY A 58 -16.44 -6.07 -16.99
C GLY A 58 -16.78 -4.58 -16.93
N VAL A 59 -16.94 -4.00 -15.75
CA VAL A 59 -17.32 -2.59 -15.58
C VAL A 59 -16.09 -1.81 -15.05
N VAL A 60 -15.75 -0.70 -15.71
CA VAL A 60 -14.72 0.20 -15.23
C VAL A 60 -15.19 0.88 -13.95
N GLU A 61 -14.40 0.77 -12.90
CA GLU A 61 -14.67 1.36 -11.60
C GLU A 61 -13.69 2.50 -11.34
N GLN A 62 -14.20 3.63 -10.87
CA GLN A 62 -13.38 4.74 -10.40
C GLN A 62 -13.63 4.91 -8.91
N VAL A 63 -12.54 4.92 -8.13
CA VAL A 63 -12.62 4.97 -6.67
C VAL A 63 -11.65 5.99 -6.11
N GLU A 64 -12.00 6.59 -4.98
CA GLU A 64 -11.03 7.36 -4.22
C GLU A 64 -10.01 6.42 -3.61
N GLU A 65 -8.74 6.79 -3.73
CA GLU A 65 -7.64 6.04 -3.12
C GLU A 65 -6.60 7.00 -2.56
N TRP A 66 -6.04 6.62 -1.42
CA TRP A 66 -4.84 7.26 -0.89
C TRP A 66 -3.63 6.57 -1.50
N LYS A 67 -2.71 7.36 -2.02
CA LYS A 67 -1.36 6.87 -2.33
C LYS A 67 -0.51 7.12 -1.10
N VAL A 68 0.03 6.06 -0.49
CA VAL A 68 0.85 6.13 0.71
C VAL A 68 2.27 5.75 0.35
N GLU A 69 3.24 6.53 0.81
CA GLU A 69 4.66 6.29 0.57
C GLU A 69 5.42 6.31 1.89
N LEU A 70 6.36 5.39 2.03
CA LEU A 70 7.23 5.32 3.19
C LEU A 70 8.51 4.59 2.84
N VAL A 71 9.52 4.69 3.71
CA VAL A 71 10.78 3.97 3.54
C VAL A 71 10.81 2.74 4.44
N VAL A 72 11.56 1.72 4.00
CA VAL A 72 11.66 0.45 4.72
C VAL A 72 13.11 -0.03 4.66
N ALA A 73 13.66 -0.42 5.82
CA ALA A 73 14.99 -1.00 5.89
C ALA A 73 15.06 -2.33 5.12
N ASP A 74 16.21 -2.63 4.56
CA ASP A 74 16.42 -3.84 3.75
C ASP A 74 15.99 -5.12 4.47
N ALA A 75 16.33 -5.24 5.75
CA ALA A 75 16.00 -6.44 6.52
C ALA A 75 14.51 -6.62 6.80
N LEU A 76 13.70 -5.59 6.63
CA LEU A 76 12.28 -5.58 7.01
C LEU A 76 11.34 -5.58 5.81
N ILE A 77 11.85 -5.47 4.58
CA ILE A 77 10.97 -5.27 3.43
C ILE A 77 10.02 -6.43 3.19
N GLU A 78 10.48 -7.67 3.36
CA GLU A 78 9.60 -8.83 3.16
C GLU A 78 8.48 -8.87 4.18
N ALA A 79 8.78 -8.61 5.46
CA ALA A 79 7.77 -8.57 6.51
C ALA A 79 6.76 -7.44 6.30
N VAL A 80 7.23 -6.28 5.88
CA VAL A 80 6.38 -5.11 5.64
C VAL A 80 5.46 -5.36 4.45
N VAL A 81 5.95 -5.91 3.36
CA VAL A 81 5.12 -6.24 2.19
C VAL A 81 4.09 -7.30 2.54
N LEU A 82 4.47 -8.31 3.35
CA LEU A 82 3.52 -9.31 3.82
C LEU A 82 2.40 -8.67 4.65
N ALA A 83 2.74 -7.77 5.56
CA ALA A 83 1.76 -7.05 6.39
C ALA A 83 0.82 -6.19 5.52
N LEU A 84 1.36 -5.55 4.49
CA LEU A 84 0.56 -4.81 3.51
C LEU A 84 -0.47 -5.72 2.86
N LYS A 85 -0.04 -6.86 2.32
CA LYS A 85 -0.93 -7.79 1.62
C LYS A 85 -1.99 -8.39 2.54
N GLN A 86 -1.64 -8.69 3.78
CA GLN A 86 -2.56 -9.29 4.74
C GLN A 86 -3.63 -8.32 5.24
N SER A 87 -3.30 -7.03 5.32
CA SER A 87 -4.22 -6.00 5.85
C SER A 87 -5.02 -5.29 4.77
N HIS A 88 -4.57 -5.35 3.51
CA HIS A 88 -5.23 -4.65 2.41
C HIS A 88 -6.52 -5.38 2.02
N PRO A 89 -7.63 -4.63 1.74
CA PRO A 89 -8.90 -5.25 1.40
C PRO A 89 -8.96 -5.84 -0.01
N TYR A 90 -8.08 -5.39 -0.91
CA TYR A 90 -8.10 -5.85 -2.29
C TYR A 90 -7.44 -7.22 -2.44
N GLU A 91 -8.01 -8.03 -3.31
CA GLU A 91 -7.45 -9.33 -3.71
C GLU A 91 -6.05 -9.16 -4.31
N THR A 92 -5.86 -8.13 -5.11
CA THR A 92 -4.58 -7.79 -5.74
C THR A 92 -4.29 -6.31 -5.53
N PRO A 93 -3.67 -5.94 -4.40
CA PRO A 93 -3.38 -4.54 -4.14
C PRO A 93 -2.29 -4.02 -5.07
N ALA A 94 -2.42 -2.75 -5.49
CA ALA A 94 -1.39 -2.08 -6.27
C ALA A 94 -0.33 -1.52 -5.32
N TYR A 95 0.91 -1.94 -5.50
CA TYR A 95 2.03 -1.42 -4.73
C TYR A 95 3.31 -1.54 -5.53
N GLU A 96 4.29 -0.72 -5.21
CA GLU A 96 5.62 -0.79 -5.81
C GLU A 96 6.70 -0.67 -4.73
N VAL A 97 7.84 -1.29 -4.99
CA VAL A 97 9.01 -1.24 -4.11
C VAL A 97 10.21 -0.84 -4.95
N TRP A 98 10.88 0.24 -4.55
CA TRP A 98 12.11 0.69 -5.21
C TRP A 98 13.28 0.57 -4.25
N ARG A 99 14.43 0.15 -4.77
CA ARG A 99 15.66 0.27 -4.02
C ARG A 99 16.16 1.70 -4.10
N LEU A 100 16.45 2.31 -2.95
CA LEU A 100 16.97 3.67 -2.88
C LEU A 100 18.48 3.65 -2.88
N ALA A 101 19.08 4.64 -3.57
CA ALA A 101 20.52 4.82 -3.55
C ALA A 101 20.97 5.44 -2.22
N ASP A 102 22.17 5.10 -1.80
CA ASP A 102 22.80 5.67 -0.60
C ASP A 102 23.60 6.91 -0.97
N PHE A 103 23.46 7.95 -0.17
CA PHE A 103 24.24 9.16 -0.28
C PHE A 103 24.76 9.61 1.07
#